data_aa9cfe87684553b00ebb78fd687b1ed6
#
_entry.id   aa9cfe87684553b00ebb78fd687b1ed6
#
_cell.length_a   1.000
_cell.length_b   1.000
_cell.length_c   1.000
_cell.angle_alpha   90.00
_cell.angle_beta   90.00
_cell.angle_gamma   90.00
#
_symmetry.space_group_name_H-M   'P 1'
#
loop_
_entity.id
_entity.type
_entity.pdbx_description
1 polymer ?
#
loop_
_entity_poly.entity_id
_entity_poly.type
_entity_poly.pdbx_seq_one_letter_code
_entity_poly.pdbx_strand_id
1 'polypeptide(L)'
;LRRQRQMCIRDRIGTQVTTKGDSRVTRMGKMLRGCRLDELPQLFNVLKGEMSFVGTRPEVEKYVAHYTDEMKATLLMPAGITSRASIEYKDEERLLESAENADEVYIHQVLPEKMKYNLRAIEKFSFWDDIKTMFATVIAVIK
;
A
#
# COMPACT_ATOMS: atom_id res chain seq x y z
N LEU A 1 -8.70 11.87 3.96
CA LEU A 1 -8.18 13.08 4.65
C LEU A 1 -7.39 12.77 5.94
N ARG A 2 -7.85 11.93 6.87
CA ARG A 2 -7.12 11.60 8.12
C ARG A 2 -5.87 10.74 7.86
N ARG A 3 -5.92 9.82 6.91
CA ARG A 3 -4.77 8.97 6.57
C ARG A 3 -3.69 9.75 5.83
N GLN A 4 -4.07 10.66 4.95
CA GLN A 4 -3.14 11.62 4.35
C GLN A 4 -2.42 12.46 5.41
N ARG A 5 -3.10 12.87 6.50
CA ARG A 5 -2.46 13.55 7.62
C ARG A 5 -1.41 12.71 8.35
N GLN A 6 -1.66 11.43 8.60
CA GLN A 6 -0.65 10.53 9.21
C GLN A 6 0.55 10.30 8.27
N MET A 7 0.32 10.17 6.97
CA MET A 7 1.39 10.10 5.98
C MET A 7 2.18 11.41 5.94
N CYS A 8 1.54 12.59 5.92
CA CYS A 8 2.19 13.89 5.93
C CYS A 8 3.08 14.13 7.17
N ILE A 9 2.76 13.56 8.33
CA ILE A 9 3.62 13.66 9.52
C ILE A 9 4.87 12.80 9.34
N ARG A 10 4.75 11.63 8.71
CA ARG A 10 5.85 10.73 8.41
C ARG A 10 6.81 11.30 7.35
N ASP A 11 6.27 12.01 6.37
CA ASP A 11 7.01 12.59 5.25
C ASP A 11 7.90 13.77 5.66
N ARG A 12 7.64 14.39 6.81
CA ARG A 12 8.45 15.51 7.33
C ARG A 12 9.78 15.09 7.94
N ILE A 13 10.01 13.80 8.21
CA ILE A 13 11.12 13.33 9.04
C ILE A 13 11.99 12.28 8.32
N GLY A 14 12.23 12.39 7.01
CA GLY A 14 13.17 11.52 6.30
C GLY A 14 12.60 10.82 5.08
N THR A 15 13.25 9.72 4.64
CA THR A 15 12.83 8.95 3.46
C THR A 15 11.39 8.44 3.60
N GLN A 16 10.63 8.53 2.52
CA GLN A 16 9.21 8.16 2.50
C GLN A 16 9.00 6.64 2.50
N VAL A 17 10.02 5.90 2.09
CA VAL A 17 10.06 4.43 2.16
C VAL A 17 10.68 4.01 3.49
N THR A 18 10.02 3.09 4.20
CA THR A 18 10.56 2.51 5.44
C THR A 18 11.46 1.33 5.06
N THR A 19 12.75 1.43 5.36
CA THR A 19 13.72 0.34 5.16
C THR A 19 13.90 -0.47 6.45
N LYS A 20 14.43 -1.70 6.32
CA LYS A 20 14.81 -2.51 7.48
C LYS A 20 15.83 -1.76 8.35
N GLY A 21 15.50 -1.60 9.65
CA GLY A 21 16.38 -0.91 10.60
C GLY A 21 16.10 0.58 10.77
N ASP A 22 15.02 1.10 10.19
CA ASP A 22 14.58 2.47 10.39
C ASP A 22 14.45 2.79 11.88
N SER A 23 15.24 3.76 12.35
CA SER A 23 15.30 4.18 13.77
C SER A 23 13.98 4.76 14.30
N ARG A 24 13.05 5.12 13.41
CA ARG A 24 11.72 5.63 13.74
C ARG A 24 10.76 4.52 14.20
N VAL A 25 11.11 3.27 13.96
CA VAL A 25 10.27 2.11 14.32
C VAL A 25 10.64 1.62 15.70
N THR A 26 9.74 1.80 16.67
CA THR A 26 9.90 1.28 18.02
C THR A 26 9.90 -0.25 18.04
N ARG A 27 10.42 -0.87 19.12
CA ARG A 27 10.39 -2.34 19.30
C ARG A 27 8.97 -2.89 19.22
N MET A 28 8.00 -2.22 19.86
CA MET A 28 6.59 -2.58 19.81
C MET A 28 6.03 -2.42 18.37
N GLY A 29 6.39 -1.34 17.69
CA GLY A 29 6.00 -1.10 16.29
C GLY A 29 6.52 -2.20 15.35
N LYS A 30 7.73 -2.72 15.60
CA LYS A 30 8.29 -3.86 14.85
C LYS A 30 7.47 -5.14 15.03
N MET A 31 7.09 -5.44 16.27
CA MET A 31 6.24 -6.59 16.59
C MET A 31 4.85 -6.46 15.94
N LEU A 32 4.20 -5.31 16.08
CA LEU A 32 2.88 -5.06 15.50
C LEU A 32 2.90 -5.16 13.97
N ARG A 33 3.92 -4.62 13.30
CA ARG A 33 4.09 -4.75 11.85
C ARG A 33 4.33 -6.19 11.41
N GLY A 34 5.14 -6.95 12.16
CA GLY A 34 5.36 -8.37 11.87
C GLY A 34 4.08 -9.20 11.86
N CYS A 35 3.12 -8.83 12.71
CA CYS A 35 1.79 -9.45 12.80
C CYS A 35 0.71 -8.71 11.99
N ARG A 36 1.06 -7.65 11.25
CA ARG A 36 0.11 -6.78 10.52
C ARG A 36 -1.00 -6.17 11.39
N LEU A 37 -0.80 -6.13 12.70
CA LEU A 37 -1.77 -5.56 13.67
C LEU A 37 -1.82 -4.03 13.60
N ASP A 38 -0.80 -3.40 13.05
CA ASP A 38 -0.76 -1.96 12.77
C ASP A 38 -1.81 -1.52 11.72
N GLU A 39 -2.37 -2.46 10.97
CA GLU A 39 -3.44 -2.19 10.00
C GLU A 39 -4.86 -2.32 10.61
N LEU A 40 -5.01 -2.88 11.82
CA LEU A 40 -6.33 -3.02 12.47
C LEU A 40 -7.10 -1.70 12.63
N PRO A 41 -6.47 -0.55 12.96
CA PRO A 41 -7.21 0.72 13.05
C PRO A 41 -7.87 1.14 11.74
N GLN A 42 -7.42 0.61 10.59
CA GLN A 42 -8.02 0.89 9.29
C GLN A 42 -9.43 0.28 9.16
N LEU A 43 -9.73 -0.78 9.92
CA LEU A 43 -11.08 -1.36 9.96
C LEU A 43 -12.13 -0.35 10.41
N PHE A 44 -11.78 0.57 11.32
CA PHE A 44 -12.68 1.66 11.69
C PHE A 44 -12.96 2.62 10.53
N ASN A 45 -11.98 2.84 9.65
CA ASN A 45 -12.18 3.67 8.46
C ASN A 45 -13.08 2.96 7.44
N VAL A 46 -12.98 1.62 7.34
CA VAL A 46 -13.89 0.82 6.50
C VAL A 46 -15.32 0.89 7.06
N LEU A 47 -15.50 0.71 8.35
CA LEU A 47 -16.83 0.81 8.99
C LEU A 47 -17.47 2.20 8.83
N LYS A 48 -16.65 3.25 8.72
CA LYS A 48 -17.10 4.62 8.44
C LYS A 48 -17.34 4.91 6.96
N GLY A 49 -17.05 3.96 6.07
CA GLY A 49 -17.14 4.16 4.62
C GLY A 49 -16.01 5.03 4.03
N GLU A 50 -14.96 5.35 4.79
CA GLU A 50 -13.82 6.14 4.33
C GLU A 50 -12.79 5.29 3.54
N MET A 51 -12.85 3.96 3.68
CA MET A 51 -12.00 2.98 3.01
C MET A 51 -12.78 1.73 2.64
N SER A 52 -12.21 0.94 1.71
CA SER A 52 -12.66 -0.41 1.38
C SER A 52 -11.74 -1.46 1.97
N PHE A 53 -12.18 -2.72 2.07
CA PHE A 53 -11.30 -3.84 2.37
C PHE A 53 -10.32 -4.08 1.23
N VAL A 54 -10.83 -4.18 0.02
CA VAL A 54 -10.03 -4.38 -1.20
C VAL A 54 -10.07 -3.12 -2.04
N GLY A 55 -8.91 -2.69 -2.51
CA GLY A 55 -8.77 -1.48 -3.32
C GLY A 55 -7.33 -1.02 -3.40
N THR A 56 -7.06 -0.02 -4.23
CA THR A 56 -5.72 0.54 -4.39
C THR A 56 -5.22 1.08 -3.05
N ARG A 57 -4.03 0.63 -2.62
CA ARG A 57 -3.41 1.18 -1.42
C ARG A 57 -2.98 2.62 -1.68
N PRO A 58 -3.28 3.57 -0.76
CA PRO A 58 -2.89 4.96 -0.95
C PRO A 58 -1.38 5.10 -1.01
N GLU A 59 -0.90 5.77 -2.03
CA GLU A 59 0.50 6.15 -2.16
C GLU A 59 0.76 7.53 -1.55
N VAL A 60 2.04 7.86 -1.32
CA VAL A 60 2.44 9.20 -0.89
C VAL A 60 2.37 10.19 -2.05
N GLU A 61 2.12 11.46 -1.76
CA GLU A 61 1.95 12.53 -2.76
C GLU A 61 3.11 12.59 -3.77
N LYS A 62 4.33 12.36 -3.32
CA LYS A 62 5.54 12.31 -4.17
C LYS A 62 5.37 11.33 -5.33
N TYR A 63 4.85 10.12 -5.08
CA TYR A 63 4.65 9.10 -6.11
C TYR A 63 3.40 9.35 -6.92
N VAL A 64 2.34 9.89 -6.30
CA VAL A 64 1.12 10.30 -7.02
C VAL A 64 1.41 11.37 -8.07
N ALA A 65 2.38 12.25 -7.84
CA ALA A 65 2.81 13.26 -8.82
C ALA A 65 3.36 12.65 -10.12
N HIS A 66 3.80 11.38 -10.08
CA HIS A 66 4.31 10.64 -11.25
C HIS A 66 3.23 9.76 -11.91
N TYR A 67 1.96 9.84 -11.47
CA TYR A 67 0.88 9.08 -12.06
C TYR A 67 0.56 9.55 -13.47
N THR A 68 0.43 8.62 -14.39
CA THR A 68 -0.19 8.86 -15.69
C THR A 68 -1.69 9.15 -15.51
N ASP A 69 -2.35 9.66 -16.56
CA ASP A 69 -3.79 9.93 -16.48
C ASP A 69 -4.60 8.66 -16.25
N GLU A 70 -4.16 7.52 -16.79
CA GLU A 70 -4.77 6.22 -16.52
C GLU A 70 -4.61 5.82 -15.03
N MET A 71 -3.42 5.99 -14.46
CA MET A 71 -3.17 5.69 -13.04
C MET A 71 -4.02 6.54 -12.10
N LYS A 72 -4.33 7.78 -12.48
CA LYS A 72 -5.21 8.66 -11.71
C LYS A 72 -6.63 8.12 -11.55
N ALA A 73 -7.09 7.20 -12.42
CA ALA A 73 -8.37 6.53 -12.27
C ALA A 73 -8.47 5.77 -10.94
N THR A 74 -7.34 5.27 -10.42
CA THR A 74 -7.29 4.60 -9.11
C THR A 74 -7.65 5.51 -7.94
N LEU A 75 -7.51 6.82 -8.09
CA LEU A 75 -7.85 7.81 -7.07
C LEU A 75 -9.35 8.08 -6.96
N LEU A 76 -10.14 7.66 -7.94
CA LEU A 76 -11.61 7.79 -7.95
C LEU A 76 -12.28 6.75 -7.05
N MET A 77 -11.57 5.66 -6.73
CA MET A 77 -12.07 4.58 -5.89
C MET A 77 -11.65 4.75 -4.43
N PRO A 78 -12.45 4.27 -3.47
CA PRO A 78 -12.04 4.23 -2.09
C PRO A 78 -10.73 3.46 -1.91
N ALA A 79 -9.82 3.99 -1.11
CA ALA A 79 -8.58 3.32 -0.79
C ALA A 79 -8.82 1.99 -0.08
N GLY A 80 -8.10 0.92 -0.48
CA GLY A 80 -8.20 -0.39 0.14
C GLY A 80 -7.19 -0.62 1.27
N ILE A 81 -7.53 -1.54 2.18
CA ILE A 81 -6.56 -2.10 3.15
C ILE A 81 -5.60 -3.01 2.40
N THR A 82 -6.14 -3.87 1.53
CA THR A 82 -5.37 -4.82 0.71
C THR A 82 -5.72 -4.70 -0.77
N SER A 83 -4.85 -5.25 -1.61
CA SER A 83 -5.05 -5.37 -3.05
C SER A 83 -4.23 -6.55 -3.58
N ARG A 84 -4.53 -7.02 -4.80
CA ARG A 84 -3.66 -8.00 -5.48
C ARG A 84 -2.23 -7.48 -5.63
N ALA A 85 -2.06 -6.21 -5.96
CA ALA A 85 -0.76 -5.57 -6.01
C ALA A 85 -0.01 -5.68 -4.68
N SER A 86 -0.69 -5.48 -3.54
CA SER A 86 -0.07 -5.59 -2.21
C SER A 86 0.36 -7.01 -1.84
N ILE A 87 -0.30 -8.03 -2.39
CA ILE A 87 0.05 -9.44 -2.18
C ILE A 87 1.27 -9.83 -3.02
N GLU A 88 1.27 -9.47 -4.30
CA GLU A 88 2.36 -9.78 -5.23
C GLU A 88 3.67 -9.05 -4.86
N TYR A 89 3.56 -7.82 -4.40
CA TYR A 89 4.70 -6.98 -3.99
C TYR A 89 4.89 -6.93 -2.47
N LYS A 90 4.58 -8.03 -1.76
CA LYS A 90 4.78 -8.09 -0.29
C LYS A 90 6.23 -7.92 0.14
N ASP A 91 7.18 -8.35 -0.68
CA ASP A 91 8.63 -8.28 -0.47
C ASP A 91 9.27 -7.06 -1.16
N GLU A 92 8.48 -6.04 -1.49
CA GLU A 92 8.92 -4.80 -2.14
C GLU A 92 10.10 -4.13 -1.41
N GLU A 93 10.10 -4.17 -0.07
CA GLU A 93 11.19 -3.64 0.75
C GLU A 93 12.54 -4.27 0.40
N ARG A 94 12.56 -5.59 0.09
CA ARG A 94 13.80 -6.29 -0.29
C ARG A 94 14.30 -5.89 -1.67
N LEU A 95 13.39 -5.61 -2.61
CA LEU A 95 13.74 -5.12 -3.94
C LEU A 95 14.37 -3.74 -3.87
N LEU A 96 13.89 -2.90 -2.95
CA LEU A 96 14.36 -1.53 -2.77
C LEU A 96 15.64 -1.45 -1.92
N GLU A 97 15.89 -2.41 -1.02
CA GLU A 97 17.11 -2.48 -0.21
C GLU A 97 18.38 -2.67 -1.06
N SER A 98 18.27 -3.34 -2.20
CA SER A 98 19.39 -3.62 -3.10
C SER A 98 19.67 -2.50 -4.13
N ALA A 99 18.84 -1.46 -4.17
CA ALA A 99 18.94 -0.40 -5.14
C ALA A 99 19.72 0.80 -4.61
N GLU A 100 20.66 1.34 -5.41
CA GLU A 100 21.40 2.57 -5.08
C GLU A 100 20.46 3.78 -4.93
N ASN A 101 19.37 3.81 -5.73
CA ASN A 101 18.32 4.83 -5.65
C ASN A 101 16.94 4.17 -5.57
N ALA A 102 16.48 3.89 -4.35
CA ALA A 102 15.22 3.22 -4.09
C ALA A 102 14.00 3.98 -4.68
N ASP A 103 14.01 5.30 -4.66
CA ASP A 103 12.92 6.13 -5.18
C ASP A 103 12.78 6.01 -6.71
N GLU A 104 13.89 6.02 -7.45
CA GLU A 104 13.86 5.87 -8.92
C GLU A 104 13.40 4.48 -9.35
N VAL A 105 13.92 3.44 -8.70
CA VAL A 105 13.49 2.06 -8.95
C VAL A 105 11.99 1.90 -8.65
N TYR A 106 11.53 2.50 -7.55
CA TYR A 106 10.12 2.49 -7.21
C TYR A 106 9.26 3.14 -8.30
N ILE A 107 9.58 4.37 -8.70
CA ILE A 107 8.80 5.15 -9.67
C ILE A 107 8.78 4.50 -11.06
N HIS A 108 9.94 4.00 -11.52
CA HIS A 108 10.07 3.52 -12.91
C HIS A 108 9.79 2.03 -13.09
N GLN A 109 9.89 1.21 -12.05
CA GLN A 109 9.71 -0.24 -12.15
C GLN A 109 8.54 -0.73 -11.32
N VAL A 110 8.50 -0.45 -10.02
CA VAL A 110 7.51 -1.04 -9.10
C VAL A 110 6.14 -0.40 -9.29
N LEU A 111 6.09 0.92 -9.31
CA LEU A 111 4.83 1.67 -9.38
C LEU A 111 4.01 1.35 -10.64
N PRO A 112 4.57 1.34 -11.87
CA PRO A 112 3.81 1.01 -13.07
C PRO A 112 3.23 -0.40 -13.04
N GLU A 113 4.00 -1.37 -12.55
CA GLU A 113 3.54 -2.76 -12.45
C GLU A 113 2.41 -2.91 -11.41
N LYS A 114 2.56 -2.31 -10.22
CA LYS A 114 1.50 -2.28 -9.21
C LYS A 114 0.21 -1.66 -9.77
N MET A 115 0.34 -0.59 -10.54
CA MET A 115 -0.81 0.10 -11.13
C MET A 115 -1.54 -0.74 -12.18
N LYS A 116 -0.85 -1.61 -12.93
CA LYS A 116 -1.51 -2.56 -13.85
C LYS A 116 -2.48 -3.48 -13.10
N TYR A 117 -2.10 -3.99 -11.92
CA TYR A 117 -3.00 -4.81 -11.10
C TYR A 117 -4.18 -4.01 -10.58
N ASN A 118 -3.94 -2.78 -10.13
CA ASN A 118 -4.97 -1.92 -9.59
C ASN A 118 -5.99 -1.48 -10.65
N LEU A 119 -5.51 -1.12 -11.84
CA LEU A 119 -6.38 -0.75 -12.98
C LEU A 119 -7.24 -1.94 -13.45
N ARG A 120 -6.62 -3.14 -13.56
CA ARG A 120 -7.39 -4.36 -13.88
C ARG A 120 -8.48 -4.66 -12.85
N ALA A 121 -8.22 -4.41 -11.57
CA ALA A 121 -9.21 -4.62 -10.52
C ALA A 121 -10.38 -3.63 -10.64
N ILE A 122 -10.14 -2.41 -11.12
CA ILE A 122 -11.19 -1.43 -11.39
C ILE A 122 -12.01 -1.82 -12.62
N GLU A 123 -11.34 -2.19 -13.73
CA GLU A 123 -11.98 -2.60 -14.98
C GLU A 123 -12.85 -3.85 -14.81
N LYS A 124 -12.39 -4.80 -14.01
CA LYS A 124 -13.06 -6.09 -13.76
C LYS A 124 -13.55 -6.19 -12.33
N PHE A 125 -14.24 -5.15 -11.87
CA PHE A 125 -14.79 -5.15 -10.52
C PHE A 125 -15.70 -6.37 -10.30
N SER A 126 -15.36 -7.15 -9.29
CA SER A 126 -16.11 -8.37 -8.93
C SER A 126 -16.05 -8.59 -7.42
N PHE A 127 -17.22 -8.63 -6.80
CA PHE A 127 -17.34 -8.94 -5.37
C PHE A 127 -16.66 -10.26 -4.98
N TRP A 128 -16.77 -11.29 -5.84
CA TRP A 128 -16.14 -12.59 -5.58
C TRP A 128 -14.61 -12.53 -5.66
N ASP A 129 -14.06 -11.67 -6.52
CA ASP A 129 -12.61 -11.48 -6.60
C ASP A 129 -12.08 -10.69 -5.40
N ASP A 130 -12.87 -9.78 -4.84
CA ASP A 130 -12.56 -9.11 -3.59
C ASP A 130 -12.50 -10.11 -2.42
N ILE A 131 -13.48 -11.00 -2.31
CA ILE A 131 -13.48 -12.07 -1.31
C ILE A 131 -12.23 -12.96 -1.45
N LYS A 132 -11.90 -13.39 -2.68
CA LYS A 132 -10.68 -14.18 -2.93
C LYS A 132 -9.42 -13.42 -2.53
N THR A 133 -9.34 -12.12 -2.82
CA THR A 133 -8.20 -11.26 -2.47
C THR A 133 -8.06 -11.12 -0.96
N MET A 134 -9.16 -10.99 -0.22
CA MET A 134 -9.14 -10.98 1.25
C MET A 134 -8.58 -12.30 1.82
N PHE A 135 -9.04 -13.45 1.34
CA PHE A 135 -8.50 -14.75 1.76
C PHE A 135 -7.03 -14.93 1.38
N ALA A 136 -6.65 -14.53 0.17
CA ALA A 136 -5.27 -14.59 -0.29
C ALA A 136 -4.35 -13.72 0.58
N THR A 137 -4.83 -12.56 1.04
CA THR A 137 -4.09 -11.69 1.97
C THR A 137 -3.82 -12.40 3.30
N VAL A 138 -4.84 -13.04 3.88
CA VAL A 138 -4.66 -13.79 5.14
C VAL A 138 -3.62 -14.89 4.97
N ILE A 139 -3.68 -15.65 3.88
CA ILE A 139 -2.69 -16.71 3.58
C ILE A 139 -1.30 -16.11 3.39
N ALA A 140 -1.17 -14.98 2.69
CA ALA A 140 0.12 -14.33 2.45
C ALA A 140 0.77 -13.76 3.73
N VAL A 141 -0.03 -13.43 4.75
CA VAL A 141 0.45 -12.95 6.06
C VAL A 141 0.93 -14.10 6.95
N ILE A 142 0.30 -15.29 6.83
CA ILE A 142 0.64 -16.47 7.65
C ILE A 142 1.89 -17.20 7.11
N LYS A 143 2.17 -17.09 5.80
CA LYS A 143 3.38 -17.63 5.16
C LYS A 143 4.59 -16.72 5.30
#